data_81084c523ecf68bab1d08046791b0b38
#
_entry.id   81084c523ecf68bab1d08046791b0b38
#
_cell.length_a   1.000
_cell.length_b   1.000
_cell.length_c   1.000
_cell.angle_alpha   90.00
_cell.angle_beta   90.00
_cell.angle_gamma   90.00
#
_symmetry.space_group_name_H-M   'P 1'
#
loop_
_entity.id
_entity.type
_entity.pdbx_description
1 polymer ?
#
loop_
_entity_poly.entity_id
_entity_poly.type
_entity_poly.pdbx_seq_one_letter_code
_entity_poly.pdbx_strand_id
1 'polypeptide(L)'
;MVFMSANAVDVADMQANFAVNFTNSTISGAVDIDDPRTGPLTYNFATFNVPQTALTGNGFSAQPTVTVNNPGGNTYTFNNETINGTFYGDNSEVLAGVLSADYTENGTPGVALGTYWGH
;
A
#
# COMPACT_ATOMS: atom_id res chain seq x y z
N MET A 1 -3.00 0.36 7.69
CA MET A 1 -1.91 -0.63 7.57
C MET A 1 -1.33 -0.90 8.95
N VAL A 2 -1.08 -2.15 9.24
CA VAL A 2 -0.51 -2.55 10.53
C VAL A 2 0.94 -2.94 10.31
N PHE A 3 1.84 -2.37 11.12
CA PHE A 3 3.26 -2.68 11.13
C PHE A 3 3.56 -3.48 12.39
N MET A 4 4.05 -4.70 12.23
CA MET A 4 4.29 -5.62 13.35
C MET A 4 5.75 -6.04 13.36
N SER A 5 6.42 -5.81 14.48
CA SER A 5 7.78 -6.30 14.72
C SER A 5 7.86 -6.92 16.11
N ALA A 6 9.03 -7.47 16.46
CA ALA A 6 9.25 -8.05 17.78
C ALA A 6 9.05 -7.02 18.91
N ASN A 7 9.23 -5.73 18.61
CA ASN A 7 9.25 -4.66 19.62
C ASN A 7 7.98 -3.81 19.64
N ALA A 8 7.16 -3.84 18.59
CA ALA A 8 6.04 -2.90 18.48
C ALA A 8 4.99 -3.35 17.48
N VAL A 9 3.77 -2.87 17.72
CA VAL A 9 2.68 -2.91 16.74
C VAL A 9 2.22 -1.48 16.54
N ASP A 10 2.32 -0.99 15.31
CA ASP A 10 1.90 0.37 14.94
C ASP A 10 0.82 0.30 13.86
N VAL A 11 -0.09 1.26 13.88
CA VAL A 11 -1.16 1.37 12.90
C VAL A 11 -1.03 2.71 12.18
N ALA A 12 -1.13 2.67 10.86
CA ALA A 12 -1.11 3.85 10.02
C ALA A 12 -2.31 3.83 9.08
N ASP A 13 -2.76 5.02 8.67
CA ASP A 13 -3.83 5.15 7.71
C ASP A 13 -3.32 4.88 6.30
N MET A 14 -4.20 4.34 5.46
CA MET A 14 -3.89 4.08 4.05
C MET A 14 -4.83 4.87 3.17
N GLN A 15 -4.28 5.44 2.09
CA GLN A 15 -5.07 6.12 1.08
C GLN A 15 -4.62 5.65 -0.30
N ALA A 16 -5.51 4.97 -1.00
CA ALA A 16 -5.22 4.40 -2.31
C ALA A 16 -5.77 5.27 -3.43
N ASN A 17 -4.94 5.54 -4.44
CA ASN A 17 -5.31 6.29 -5.62
C ASN A 17 -4.88 5.51 -6.85
N PHE A 18 -5.86 5.02 -7.62
CA PHE A 18 -5.58 4.22 -8.81
C PHE A 18 -6.20 4.85 -10.05
N ALA A 19 -5.51 4.67 -11.16
CA ALA A 19 -6.02 4.95 -12.50
C ALA A 19 -6.24 3.63 -13.23
N VAL A 20 -7.47 3.38 -13.65
CA VAL A 20 -7.83 2.14 -14.33
C VAL A 20 -8.22 2.47 -15.75
N ASN A 21 -7.65 1.74 -16.71
CA ASN A 21 -8.00 1.86 -18.11
C ASN A 21 -8.58 0.53 -18.58
N PHE A 22 -9.91 0.45 -18.65
CA PHE A 22 -10.58 -0.77 -19.07
C PHE A 22 -10.41 -1.06 -20.56
N THR A 23 -10.17 -0.03 -21.37
CA THR A 23 -9.92 -0.23 -22.81
C THR A 23 -8.62 -0.99 -23.03
N ASN A 24 -7.58 -0.64 -22.29
CA ASN A 24 -6.27 -1.30 -22.38
C ASN A 24 -6.09 -2.39 -21.33
N SER A 25 -7.06 -2.56 -20.44
CA SER A 25 -7.02 -3.54 -19.36
C SER A 25 -5.79 -3.36 -18.46
N THR A 26 -5.57 -2.13 -17.99
CA THR A 26 -4.43 -1.81 -17.13
C THR A 26 -4.85 -1.02 -15.91
N ILE A 27 -4.03 -1.10 -14.86
CA ILE A 27 -4.16 -0.32 -13.65
C ILE A 27 -2.78 0.19 -13.23
N SER A 28 -2.74 1.40 -12.68
CA SER A 28 -1.53 1.97 -12.06
C SER A 28 -1.96 2.90 -10.93
N GLY A 29 -1.04 3.27 -10.08
CA GLY A 29 -1.34 4.22 -9.03
C GLY A 29 -0.41 4.12 -7.84
N ALA A 30 -0.92 4.52 -6.69
CA ALA A 30 -0.14 4.54 -5.46
C ALA A 30 -1.03 4.36 -4.25
N VAL A 31 -0.43 3.81 -3.19
CA VAL A 31 -1.04 3.76 -1.87
C VAL A 31 -0.16 4.58 -0.92
N ASP A 32 -0.72 5.64 -0.37
CA ASP A 32 -0.03 6.46 0.62
C ASP A 32 -0.29 5.90 2.00
N ILE A 33 0.78 5.81 2.78
CA ILE A 33 0.72 5.39 4.17
C ILE A 33 0.96 6.63 5.03
N ASP A 34 -0.07 7.04 5.76
CA ASP A 34 -0.05 8.26 6.55
C ASP A 34 0.03 7.93 8.04
N ASP A 35 0.92 8.62 8.73
CA ASP A 35 1.08 8.43 10.17
C ASP A 35 0.26 9.48 10.92
N PRO A 36 -0.81 9.07 11.64
CA PRO A 36 -1.64 10.01 12.38
C PRO A 36 -1.07 10.41 13.75
N ARG A 37 0.07 9.85 14.15
CA ARG A 37 0.60 10.01 15.51
C ARG A 37 1.23 11.38 15.80
N THR A 38 1.47 12.19 14.79
CA THR A 38 2.23 13.43 14.92
C THR A 38 1.35 14.67 15.10
N GLY A 39 0.43 14.62 16.07
CA GLY A 39 -0.44 15.75 16.40
C GLY A 39 -1.64 15.87 15.47
N PRO A 40 -2.20 17.09 15.31
CA PRO A 40 -3.39 17.28 14.49
C PRO A 40 -3.16 17.15 12.99
N LEU A 41 -1.88 17.10 12.56
CA LEU A 41 -1.51 16.96 11.16
C LEU A 41 -0.97 15.57 10.92
N THR A 42 -1.57 14.86 9.96
CA THR A 42 -1.00 13.61 9.46
C THR A 42 0.13 13.94 8.50
N TYR A 43 1.11 13.05 8.39
CA TYR A 43 2.13 13.18 7.36
C TYR A 43 2.28 11.87 6.60
N ASN A 44 2.66 11.98 5.35
CA ASN A 44 2.89 10.82 4.52
C ASN A 44 4.20 10.16 4.91
N PHE A 45 4.11 9.00 5.55
CA PHE A 45 5.27 8.22 5.95
C PHE A 45 5.94 7.56 4.75
N ALA A 46 5.16 6.87 3.93
CA ALA A 46 5.68 6.11 2.79
C ALA A 46 4.62 6.03 1.70
N THR A 47 5.07 5.79 0.48
CA THR A 47 4.21 5.59 -0.68
C THR A 47 4.60 4.27 -1.35
N PHE A 48 3.60 3.41 -1.56
CA PHE A 48 3.73 2.18 -2.34
C PHE A 48 3.30 2.49 -3.76
N ASN A 49 4.24 2.56 -4.67
CA ASN A 49 3.98 2.90 -6.07
C ASN A 49 3.66 1.64 -6.87
N VAL A 50 2.51 1.61 -7.51
CA VAL A 50 2.05 0.48 -8.31
C VAL A 50 2.32 0.79 -9.78
N PRO A 51 3.24 0.06 -10.42
CA PRO A 51 3.52 0.27 -11.85
C PRO A 51 2.32 -0.13 -12.69
N GLN A 52 2.30 0.33 -13.93
CA GLN A 52 1.26 -0.07 -14.86
C GLN A 52 1.24 -1.60 -14.97
N THR A 53 0.10 -2.19 -14.63
CA THR A 53 -0.07 -3.63 -14.50
C THR A 53 -1.29 -4.07 -15.29
N ALA A 54 -1.19 -5.21 -15.96
CA ALA A 54 -2.31 -5.78 -16.68
C ALA A 54 -3.38 -6.29 -15.72
N LEU A 55 -4.64 -6.01 -16.03
CA LEU A 55 -5.76 -6.63 -15.33
C LEU A 55 -5.88 -8.09 -15.75
N THR A 56 -6.17 -8.96 -14.80
CA THR A 56 -6.36 -10.38 -15.01
C THR A 56 -7.73 -10.78 -14.48
N GLY A 57 -8.65 -11.14 -15.37
CA GLY A 57 -10.03 -11.35 -14.94
C GLY A 57 -10.62 -10.05 -14.40
N ASN A 58 -11.12 -10.09 -13.17
CA ASN A 58 -11.71 -8.93 -12.51
C ASN A 58 -10.78 -8.31 -11.46
N GLY A 59 -9.48 -8.47 -11.62
CA GLY A 59 -8.54 -7.95 -10.63
C GLY A 59 -7.14 -7.78 -11.15
N PHE A 60 -6.20 -7.57 -10.22
CA PHE A 60 -4.79 -7.44 -10.54
C PHE A 60 -3.92 -7.93 -9.37
N SER A 61 -2.67 -8.21 -9.69
CA SER A 61 -1.63 -8.48 -8.72
C SER A 61 -0.34 -7.84 -9.21
N ALA A 62 0.36 -7.15 -8.34
CA ALA A 62 1.57 -6.42 -8.70
C ALA A 62 2.57 -6.42 -7.56
N GLN A 63 3.81 -6.07 -7.91
CA GLN A 63 4.85 -5.82 -6.92
C GLN A 63 5.11 -4.31 -6.92
N PRO A 64 4.64 -3.58 -5.90
CA PRO A 64 4.89 -2.15 -5.82
C PRO A 64 6.33 -1.86 -5.42
N THR A 65 6.76 -0.62 -5.67
CA THR A 65 8.01 -0.10 -5.12
C THR A 65 7.68 0.88 -4.01
N VAL A 66 8.52 0.92 -2.96
CA VAL A 66 8.25 1.75 -1.79
C VAL A 66 9.20 2.93 -1.75
N THR A 67 8.63 4.11 -1.55
CA THR A 67 9.37 5.33 -1.25
C THR A 67 9.06 5.74 0.18
N VAL A 68 10.07 5.82 1.04
CA VAL A 68 9.91 6.29 2.41
C VAL A 68 10.12 7.80 2.42
N ASN A 69 9.06 8.54 2.76
CA ASN A 69 9.05 10.00 2.65
C ASN A 69 9.44 10.69 3.97
N ASN A 70 8.97 10.15 5.09
CA ASN A 70 9.21 10.74 6.41
C ASN A 70 9.58 9.65 7.42
N PRO A 71 10.83 9.19 7.43
CA PRO A 71 11.24 8.09 8.30
C PRO A 71 11.40 8.45 9.77
N GLY A 72 11.34 9.74 10.14
CA GLY A 72 11.42 10.16 11.54
C GLY A 72 12.77 9.85 12.20
N GLY A 73 13.86 9.87 11.44
CA GLY A 73 15.18 9.53 11.97
C GLY A 73 15.50 8.04 11.96
N ASN A 74 14.58 7.20 11.50
CA ASN A 74 14.74 5.75 11.42
C ASN A 74 15.12 5.32 10.01
N THR A 75 15.76 4.15 9.91
CA THR A 75 16.10 3.56 8.62
C THR A 75 15.15 2.41 8.32
N TYR A 76 14.39 2.53 7.23
CA TYR A 76 13.45 1.50 6.80
C TYR A 76 13.90 0.87 5.49
N THR A 77 13.81 -0.45 5.41
CA THR A 77 14.01 -1.20 4.18
C THR A 77 12.81 -2.11 3.98
N PHE A 78 12.19 -2.05 2.80
CA PHE A 78 11.04 -2.87 2.45
C PHE A 78 11.42 -3.94 1.44
N ASN A 79 10.89 -5.13 1.61
CA ASN A 79 11.11 -6.28 0.72
C ASN A 79 9.81 -7.06 0.54
N ASN A 80 9.76 -7.86 -0.51
CA ASN A 80 8.64 -8.76 -0.79
C ASN A 80 7.29 -8.03 -0.78
N GLU A 81 7.28 -6.83 -1.34
CA GLU A 81 6.07 -6.02 -1.45
C GLU A 81 5.11 -6.69 -2.41
N THR A 82 3.85 -6.83 -2.01
CA THR A 82 2.79 -7.33 -2.87
C THR A 82 1.54 -6.48 -2.70
N ILE A 83 0.83 -6.27 -3.80
CA ILE A 83 -0.48 -5.66 -3.77
C ILE A 83 -1.38 -6.44 -4.72
N ASN A 84 -2.62 -6.66 -4.30
CA ASN A 84 -3.64 -7.24 -5.16
C ASN A 84 -4.95 -6.50 -4.98
N GLY A 85 -5.84 -6.67 -5.93
CA GLY A 85 -7.16 -6.08 -5.86
C GLY A 85 -8.13 -6.81 -6.74
N THR A 86 -9.40 -6.70 -6.38
CA THR A 86 -10.52 -7.28 -7.12
C THR A 86 -11.60 -6.23 -7.29
N PHE A 87 -12.17 -6.16 -8.49
CA PHE A 87 -13.28 -5.27 -8.78
C PHE A 87 -14.60 -5.96 -8.43
N TYR A 88 -15.49 -5.19 -7.82
CA TYR A 88 -16.81 -5.64 -7.40
C TYR A 88 -17.89 -4.69 -7.93
N GLY A 89 -19.12 -5.17 -7.96
CA GLY A 89 -20.25 -4.41 -8.47
C GLY A 89 -20.53 -4.71 -9.93
N ASP A 90 -21.74 -4.33 -10.38
CA ASP A 90 -22.21 -4.63 -11.74
C ASP A 90 -21.37 -3.94 -12.83
N ASN A 91 -20.78 -2.79 -12.50
CA ASN A 91 -19.96 -2.00 -13.42
C ASN A 91 -18.52 -1.84 -12.92
N SER A 92 -18.05 -2.75 -12.06
CA SER A 92 -16.70 -2.70 -11.49
C SER A 92 -16.43 -1.40 -10.73
N GLU A 93 -17.43 -0.90 -10.04
CA GLU A 93 -17.36 0.41 -9.37
C GLU A 93 -16.62 0.38 -8.03
N VAL A 94 -16.32 -0.78 -7.48
CA VAL A 94 -15.58 -0.92 -6.22
C VAL A 94 -14.33 -1.76 -6.46
N LEU A 95 -13.21 -1.25 -5.97
CA LEU A 95 -11.94 -1.99 -5.95
C LEU A 95 -11.54 -2.22 -4.50
N ALA A 96 -11.26 -3.46 -4.15
CA ALA A 96 -10.79 -3.81 -2.81
C ALA A 96 -9.63 -4.79 -2.89
N GLY A 97 -8.72 -4.72 -1.93
CA GLY A 97 -7.56 -5.60 -1.96
C GLY A 97 -6.69 -5.53 -0.73
N VAL A 98 -5.52 -6.15 -0.85
CA VAL A 98 -4.56 -6.31 0.23
C VAL A 98 -3.20 -5.82 -0.23
N LEU A 99 -2.51 -5.13 0.68
CA LEU A 99 -1.12 -4.69 0.52
C LEU A 99 -0.31 -5.33 1.64
N SER A 100 0.82 -5.94 1.30
CA SER A 100 1.71 -6.52 2.29
C SER A 100 3.18 -6.30 1.90
N ALA A 101 4.05 -6.28 2.91
CA ALA A 101 5.48 -6.18 2.71
C ALA A 101 6.21 -6.67 3.96
N ASP A 102 7.43 -7.16 3.76
CA ASP A 102 8.38 -7.32 4.85
C ASP A 102 9.17 -6.03 4.99
N TYR A 103 9.57 -5.67 6.20
CA TYR A 103 10.39 -4.48 6.40
C TYR A 103 11.42 -4.71 7.52
N THR A 104 12.44 -3.86 7.51
CA THR A 104 13.31 -3.69 8.69
C THR A 104 13.25 -2.23 9.10
N GLU A 105 13.22 -2.01 10.40
CA GLU A 105 13.35 -0.68 10.99
C GLU A 105 14.60 -0.69 11.87
N ASN A 106 15.63 0.07 11.47
CA ASN A 106 16.92 0.09 12.14
C ASN A 106 17.49 -1.32 12.34
N GLY A 107 17.28 -2.20 11.35
CA GLY A 107 17.74 -3.58 11.37
C GLY A 107 16.81 -4.58 12.05
N THR A 108 15.74 -4.13 12.70
CA THR A 108 14.75 -5.02 13.32
C THR A 108 13.70 -5.44 12.30
N PRO A 109 13.52 -6.74 12.03
CA PRO A 109 12.56 -7.19 11.03
C PRO A 109 11.11 -7.07 11.50
N GLY A 110 10.23 -6.85 10.54
CA GLY A 110 8.80 -6.79 10.77
C GLY A 110 8.01 -7.10 9.51
N VAL A 111 6.69 -7.13 9.66
CA VAL A 111 5.74 -7.36 8.58
C VAL A 111 4.71 -6.24 8.57
N ALA A 112 4.41 -5.72 7.41
CA ALA A 112 3.37 -4.72 7.21
C ALA A 112 2.24 -5.33 6.41
N LEU A 113 1.00 -5.12 6.85
CA LEU A 113 -0.20 -5.69 6.23
C LEU A 113 -1.33 -4.69 6.28
N GLY A 114 -2.02 -4.50 5.18
CA GLY A 114 -3.17 -3.62 5.12
C GLY A 114 -4.17 -4.03 4.07
N THR A 115 -5.40 -3.57 4.26
CA THR A 115 -6.48 -3.72 3.29
C THR A 115 -6.92 -2.35 2.83
N TYR A 116 -7.37 -2.26 1.59
CA TYR A 116 -7.88 -1.01 1.03
C TYR A 116 -9.14 -1.28 0.21
N TRP A 117 -9.97 -0.26 0.07
CA TRP A 117 -11.12 -0.30 -0.82
C TRP A 117 -11.47 1.12 -1.26
N GLY A 118 -12.11 1.23 -2.41
CA GLY A 118 -12.51 2.53 -2.95
C GLY A 118 -13.36 2.38 -4.20
N HIS A 119 -13.90 3.52 -4.65
CA HIS A 119 -14.78 3.56 -5.83
C HIS A 119 -14.73 4.92 -6.52
#